data_899fed07e84b05f235f535ed038944b7
#
_entry.id   899fed07e84b05f235f535ed038944b7
#
_cell.length_a   1.000
_cell.length_b   1.000
_cell.length_c   1.000
_cell.angle_alpha   90.00
_cell.angle_beta   90.00
_cell.angle_gamma   90.00
#
_symmetry.space_group_name_H-M   'P 1'
#
loop_
_entity.id
_entity.type
_entity.pdbx_description
1 polymer ?
#
loop_
_entity_poly.entity_id
_entity_poly.type
_entity_poly.pdbx_seq_one_letter_code
_entity_poly.pdbx_strand_id
1 'polypeptide(L)'
;MVPATVRTLVIEPTKDLQDVPVADFNVMGRVSVRSTEQSFSGNVHWQHTQFDDTILLLSPLGQAVAEIRKNDDVVSLITAKEEAFYARDVEELTNEVLGWRLPLSGLQYWIQGTYSPASAAVVELDEKDRIVAIRQDGWQIIYVRYFADQGDIVVRPRIIELQFDALKIRMVVDNWI
;
A
#
# COMPACT_ATOMS: atom_id res chain seq x y z
N MET A 1 -18.39 -1.53 -8.87
CA MET A 1 -17.96 -1.97 -10.20
C MET A 1 -16.67 -1.23 -10.59
N VAL A 2 -15.64 -1.96 -10.98
CA VAL A 2 -14.38 -1.37 -11.44
C VAL A 2 -14.62 -0.74 -12.82
N PRO A 3 -14.25 0.54 -13.02
CA PRO A 3 -14.40 1.17 -14.33
C PRO A 3 -13.61 0.43 -15.41
N ALA A 4 -14.15 0.43 -16.63
CA ALA A 4 -13.49 -0.23 -17.74
C ALA A 4 -12.22 0.50 -18.16
N THR A 5 -11.17 -0.25 -18.46
CA THR A 5 -9.92 0.28 -19.03
C THR A 5 -10.16 0.74 -20.45
N VAL A 6 -9.79 1.99 -20.76
CA VAL A 6 -9.85 2.52 -22.12
C VAL A 6 -8.49 2.87 -22.68
N ARG A 7 -7.46 2.96 -21.85
CA ARG A 7 -6.10 3.28 -22.27
C ARG A 7 -5.07 2.63 -21.37
N THR A 8 -3.99 2.12 -21.97
CA THR A 8 -2.89 1.50 -21.24
C THR A 8 -1.59 2.25 -21.55
N LEU A 9 -0.84 2.58 -20.50
CA LEU A 9 0.45 3.26 -20.60
C LEU A 9 1.54 2.38 -20.02
N VAL A 10 2.71 2.36 -20.68
CA VAL A 10 3.91 1.73 -20.15
C VAL A 10 4.84 2.83 -19.66
N ILE A 11 5.17 2.80 -18.38
CA ILE A 11 5.98 3.82 -17.72
C ILE A 11 7.36 3.25 -17.42
N GLU A 12 8.40 3.95 -17.86
CA GLU A 12 9.77 3.56 -17.58
C GLU A 12 10.24 4.12 -16.23
N PRO A 13 11.23 3.47 -15.55
CA PRO A 13 11.75 3.97 -14.30
C PRO A 13 12.36 5.36 -14.43
N THR A 14 12.18 6.17 -13.39
CA THR A 14 12.83 7.49 -13.30
C THR A 14 14.24 7.31 -12.77
N LYS A 15 15.24 7.85 -13.47
CA LYS A 15 16.66 7.70 -13.10
C LYS A 15 17.03 8.48 -11.85
N ASP A 16 16.35 9.58 -11.58
CA ASP A 16 16.62 10.43 -10.42
C ASP A 16 15.45 10.33 -9.44
N LEU A 17 15.59 9.43 -8.46
CA LEU A 17 14.57 9.18 -7.46
C LEU A 17 14.42 10.30 -6.43
N GLN A 18 15.43 11.19 -6.33
CA GLN A 18 15.41 12.27 -5.34
C GLN A 18 14.44 13.37 -5.72
N ASP A 19 14.09 13.46 -6.99
CA ASP A 19 13.21 14.51 -7.51
C ASP A 19 11.72 14.12 -7.51
N VAL A 20 11.38 12.92 -6.99
CA VAL A 20 9.99 12.46 -6.93
C VAL A 20 9.59 12.24 -5.46
N PRO A 21 9.22 13.31 -4.75
CA PRO A 21 8.84 13.17 -3.35
C PRO A 21 7.47 12.51 -3.22
N VAL A 22 7.35 11.60 -2.25
CA VAL A 22 6.05 11.12 -1.80
C VAL A 22 5.56 12.09 -0.73
N ALA A 23 4.36 12.61 -0.90
CA ALA A 23 3.76 13.50 0.10
C ALA A 23 3.57 12.76 1.41
N ASP A 24 3.80 13.45 2.53
CA ASP A 24 3.48 12.92 3.84
C ASP A 24 1.97 12.63 3.93
N PHE A 25 1.61 11.54 4.58
CA PHE A 25 0.21 11.22 4.77
C PHE A 25 -0.02 10.45 6.07
N ASN A 26 -1.27 10.43 6.48
CA ASN A 26 -1.74 9.67 7.62
C ASN A 26 -3.09 9.08 7.23
N VAL A 27 -3.19 7.74 7.24
CA VAL A 27 -4.41 7.05 6.85
C VAL A 27 -4.86 6.10 7.94
N MET A 28 -6.16 6.00 8.07
CA MET A 28 -6.83 5.00 8.89
C MET A 28 -7.79 4.21 8.02
N GLY A 29 -7.79 2.91 8.19
CA GLY A 29 -8.64 2.06 7.38
C GLY A 29 -8.70 0.63 7.88
N ARG A 30 -9.17 -0.22 6.98
CA ARG A 30 -9.31 -1.65 7.23
C ARG A 30 -8.51 -2.42 6.20
N VAL A 31 -7.95 -3.53 6.62
CA VAL A 31 -7.14 -4.38 5.74
C VAL A 31 -7.61 -5.81 5.88
N SER A 32 -7.66 -6.51 4.76
CA SER A 32 -7.94 -7.94 4.69
C SER A 32 -6.85 -8.60 3.87
N VAL A 33 -6.21 -9.61 4.43
CA VAL A 33 -5.12 -10.34 3.79
C VAL A 33 -5.52 -11.79 3.68
N ARG A 34 -5.31 -12.38 2.49
CA ARG A 34 -5.59 -13.79 2.25
C ARG A 34 -4.48 -14.40 1.40
N SER A 35 -3.91 -15.49 1.90
CA SER A 35 -2.97 -16.33 1.17
C SER A 35 -3.39 -17.79 1.31
N THR A 36 -2.60 -18.72 0.75
CA THR A 36 -2.89 -20.15 0.87
C THR A 36 -2.83 -20.65 2.31
N GLU A 37 -2.00 -20.04 3.16
CA GLU A 37 -1.73 -20.51 4.51
C GLU A 37 -2.17 -19.53 5.60
N GLN A 38 -2.33 -18.25 5.25
CA GLN A 38 -2.59 -17.21 6.23
C GLN A 38 -3.79 -16.37 5.82
N SER A 39 -4.51 -15.88 6.82
CA SER A 39 -5.50 -14.84 6.63
C SER A 39 -5.46 -13.89 7.81
N PHE A 40 -5.69 -12.62 7.51
CA PHE A 40 -5.75 -11.57 8.52
C PHE A 40 -6.83 -10.57 8.12
N SER A 41 -7.55 -10.08 9.11
CA SER A 41 -8.52 -9.02 8.90
C SER A 41 -8.51 -8.11 10.11
N GLY A 42 -8.44 -6.82 9.91
CA GLY A 42 -8.36 -5.87 11.00
C GLY A 42 -8.28 -4.43 10.54
N ASN A 43 -7.83 -3.58 11.44
CA ASN A 43 -7.68 -2.15 11.19
C ASN A 43 -6.20 -1.82 10.98
N VAL A 44 -5.97 -0.76 10.22
CA VAL A 44 -4.63 -0.26 9.93
C VAL A 44 -4.58 1.24 10.18
N HIS A 45 -3.49 1.68 10.81
CA HIS A 45 -3.18 3.09 10.93
C HIS A 45 -1.76 3.27 10.41
N TRP A 46 -1.59 4.06 9.36
CA TRP A 46 -0.31 4.26 8.70
C TRP A 46 0.02 5.74 8.63
N GLN A 47 1.12 6.09 9.26
CA GLN A 47 1.71 7.43 9.18
C GLN A 47 2.97 7.35 8.32
N HIS A 48 2.99 8.13 7.26
CA HIS A 48 4.12 8.21 6.35
C HIS A 48 4.67 9.62 6.33
N THR A 49 5.99 9.75 6.57
CA THR A 49 6.72 11.00 6.37
C THR A 49 7.86 10.76 5.37
N GLN A 50 8.53 11.81 4.97
CA GLN A 50 9.69 11.71 4.10
C GLN A 50 10.78 10.79 4.67
N PHE A 51 10.90 10.72 6.01
CA PHE A 51 12.00 10.03 6.68
C PHE A 51 11.61 8.69 7.28
N ASP A 52 10.35 8.48 7.59
CA ASP A 52 9.94 7.26 8.29
C ASP A 52 8.49 6.86 8.00
N ASP A 53 8.21 5.60 8.30
CA ASP A 53 6.87 5.02 8.27
C ASP A 53 6.58 4.36 9.60
N THR A 54 5.35 4.52 10.08
CA THR A 54 4.82 3.78 11.21
C THR A 54 3.49 3.17 10.81
N ILE A 55 3.40 1.85 10.86
CA ILE A 55 2.19 1.11 10.51
C ILE A 55 1.76 0.30 11.71
N LEU A 56 0.56 0.57 12.19
CA LEU A 56 -0.03 -0.18 13.29
C LEU A 56 -1.14 -1.06 12.74
N LEU A 57 -1.01 -2.37 12.94
CA LEU A 57 -2.04 -3.35 12.60
C LEU A 57 -2.79 -3.73 13.87
N LEU A 58 -4.11 -3.61 13.81
CA LEU A 58 -4.99 -3.85 14.94
C LEU A 58 -5.98 -4.97 14.58
N SER A 59 -6.36 -5.76 15.59
CA SER A 59 -7.47 -6.70 15.43
C SER A 59 -8.78 -5.93 15.23
N PRO A 60 -9.86 -6.60 14.77
CA PRO A 60 -11.17 -5.92 14.66
C PRO A 60 -11.66 -5.31 15.96
N LEU A 61 -11.20 -5.82 17.10
CA LEU A 61 -11.56 -5.28 18.42
C LEU A 61 -10.63 -4.16 18.90
N GLY A 62 -9.65 -3.76 18.06
CA GLY A 62 -8.75 -2.66 18.36
C GLY A 62 -7.51 -3.01 19.15
N GLN A 63 -7.18 -4.29 19.29
CA GLN A 63 -5.95 -4.72 19.97
C GLN A 63 -4.78 -4.74 18.99
N ALA A 64 -3.63 -4.26 19.42
CA ALA A 64 -2.43 -4.24 18.59
C ALA A 64 -1.99 -5.68 18.24
N VAL A 65 -1.81 -5.94 16.95
CA VAL A 65 -1.30 -7.22 16.42
C VAL A 65 0.17 -7.07 16.06
N ALA A 66 0.54 -5.98 15.42
CA ALA A 66 1.90 -5.69 15.04
C ALA A 66 2.09 -4.20 14.83
N GLU A 67 3.29 -3.71 15.14
CA GLU A 67 3.71 -2.35 14.81
C GLU A 67 4.97 -2.42 13.96
N ILE A 68 4.91 -1.85 12.77
CA ILE A 68 6.02 -1.81 11.83
C ILE A 68 6.54 -0.39 11.77
N ARG A 69 7.84 -0.23 11.99
CA ARG A 69 8.53 1.06 11.88
C ARG A 69 9.66 0.94 10.89
N LYS A 70 9.72 1.86 9.96
CA LYS A 70 10.78 1.94 8.98
C LYS A 70 11.40 3.33 9.01
N ASN A 71 12.72 3.41 9.15
CA ASN A 71 13.50 4.60 8.84
C ASN A 71 14.50 4.28 7.72
N ASP A 72 15.41 5.18 7.40
CA ASP A 72 16.32 5.01 6.25
C ASP A 72 17.20 3.77 6.36
N ASP A 73 17.53 3.32 7.57
CA ASP A 73 18.55 2.29 7.80
C ASP A 73 17.98 0.96 8.29
N VAL A 74 16.84 0.96 8.95
CA VAL A 74 16.34 -0.26 9.59
C VAL A 74 14.81 -0.31 9.62
N VAL A 75 14.32 -1.55 9.51
CA VAL A 75 12.89 -1.85 9.71
C VAL A 75 12.77 -2.68 10.97
N SER A 76 11.81 -2.32 11.82
CA SER A 76 11.46 -3.09 13.01
C SER A 76 10.01 -3.53 12.94
N LEU A 77 9.73 -4.70 13.51
CA LEU A 77 8.37 -5.20 13.68
C LEU A 77 8.24 -5.70 15.11
N ILE A 78 7.27 -5.16 15.83
CA ILE A 78 6.99 -5.53 17.22
C ILE A 78 5.65 -6.24 17.24
N THR A 79 5.62 -7.47 17.76
CA THR A 79 4.40 -8.29 17.83
C THR A 79 3.56 -7.97 19.05
N ALA A 80 2.36 -8.54 19.13
CA ALA A 80 1.47 -8.43 20.29
C ALA A 80 2.09 -8.96 21.58
N LYS A 81 3.08 -9.86 21.47
CA LYS A 81 3.83 -10.40 22.63
C LYS A 81 5.04 -9.56 22.99
N GLU A 82 5.16 -8.37 22.38
CA GLU A 82 6.28 -7.45 22.58
C GLU A 82 7.63 -8.01 22.13
N GLU A 83 7.62 -8.98 21.22
CA GLU A 83 8.84 -9.49 20.59
C GLU A 83 9.20 -8.58 19.41
N ALA A 84 10.46 -8.14 19.37
CA ALA A 84 10.95 -7.22 18.34
C ALA A 84 11.81 -7.97 17.34
N PHE A 85 11.57 -7.72 16.05
CA PHE A 85 12.33 -8.27 14.93
C PHE A 85 12.84 -7.13 14.06
N TYR A 86 14.01 -7.31 13.46
CA TYR A 86 14.68 -6.26 12.68
C TYR A 86 15.13 -6.81 11.33
N ALA A 87 15.06 -5.98 10.30
CA ALA A 87 15.55 -6.30 8.96
C ALA A 87 15.84 -5.01 8.21
N ARG A 88 16.34 -5.14 6.97
CA ARG A 88 16.53 -3.99 6.08
C ARG A 88 15.37 -3.79 5.13
N ASP A 89 14.54 -4.82 4.94
CA ASP A 89 13.44 -4.85 3.99
C ASP A 89 12.13 -5.20 4.69
N VAL A 90 11.11 -4.38 4.48
CA VAL A 90 9.78 -4.59 5.08
C VAL A 90 9.12 -5.85 4.56
N GLU A 91 9.20 -6.13 3.25
CA GLU A 91 8.56 -7.31 2.66
C GLU A 91 9.11 -8.60 3.26
N GLU A 92 10.42 -8.68 3.37
CA GLU A 92 11.10 -9.84 3.95
C GLU A 92 10.72 -10.03 5.41
N LEU A 93 10.75 -8.96 6.19
CA LEU A 93 10.44 -9.01 7.61
C LEU A 93 9.00 -9.40 7.88
N THR A 94 8.04 -8.81 7.17
CA THR A 94 6.63 -9.15 7.36
C THR A 94 6.33 -10.57 6.90
N ASN A 95 6.97 -11.03 5.83
CA ASN A 95 6.81 -12.40 5.38
C ASN A 95 7.30 -13.42 6.41
N GLU A 96 8.45 -13.15 7.04
CA GLU A 96 8.99 -14.03 8.09
C GLU A 96 8.13 -14.04 9.35
N VAL A 97 7.70 -12.88 9.82
CA VAL A 97 7.04 -12.74 11.12
C VAL A 97 5.53 -12.90 11.03
N LEU A 98 4.89 -12.33 10.01
CA LEU A 98 3.44 -12.34 9.85
C LEU A 98 2.95 -13.43 8.88
N GLY A 99 3.84 -13.97 8.06
CA GLY A 99 3.50 -14.98 7.07
C GLY A 99 2.95 -14.44 5.76
N TRP A 100 3.01 -13.13 5.54
CA TRP A 100 2.62 -12.50 4.29
C TRP A 100 3.45 -11.23 4.05
N ARG A 101 3.61 -10.88 2.78
CA ARG A 101 4.47 -9.76 2.36
C ARG A 101 3.69 -8.45 2.38
N LEU A 102 4.22 -7.42 3.03
CA LEU A 102 3.70 -6.07 2.93
C LEU A 102 4.59 -5.28 1.97
N PRO A 103 4.12 -4.94 0.76
CA PRO A 103 4.95 -4.27 -0.25
C PRO A 103 5.02 -2.76 -0.01
N LEU A 104 5.64 -2.35 1.10
CA LEU A 104 5.61 -0.97 1.56
C LEU A 104 6.24 0.01 0.57
N SER A 105 7.34 -0.38 -0.07
CA SER A 105 8.06 0.50 -1.00
C SER A 105 7.22 0.92 -2.20
N GLY A 106 6.37 0.03 -2.72
CA GLY A 106 5.41 0.38 -3.77
C GLY A 106 4.13 0.97 -3.22
N LEU A 107 3.65 0.43 -2.11
CA LEU A 107 2.36 0.80 -1.54
C LEU A 107 2.28 2.27 -1.15
N GLN A 108 3.38 2.87 -0.73
CA GLN A 108 3.41 4.31 -0.43
C GLN A 108 3.00 5.17 -1.63
N TYR A 109 3.22 4.69 -2.86
CA TYR A 109 2.76 5.34 -4.08
C TYR A 109 1.36 4.85 -4.47
N TRP A 110 1.14 3.54 -4.46
CA TRP A 110 -0.11 2.94 -4.92
C TRP A 110 -1.31 3.39 -4.10
N ILE A 111 -1.14 3.57 -2.79
CA ILE A 111 -2.23 4.01 -1.92
C ILE A 111 -2.70 5.43 -2.27
N GLN A 112 -1.82 6.22 -2.87
CA GLN A 112 -2.14 7.58 -3.32
C GLN A 112 -2.71 7.62 -4.74
N GLY A 113 -2.82 6.48 -5.40
CA GLY A 113 -3.36 6.38 -6.75
C GLY A 113 -2.32 6.58 -7.85
N THR A 114 -1.06 6.32 -7.56
CA THR A 114 0.02 6.47 -8.55
C THR A 114 1.00 5.30 -8.46
N TYR A 115 1.94 5.24 -9.36
CA TYR A 115 2.98 4.21 -9.47
C TYR A 115 4.29 4.68 -8.84
N SER A 116 5.14 3.72 -8.44
CA SER A 116 6.49 4.04 -7.96
C SER A 116 7.40 4.44 -9.12
N PRO A 117 8.23 5.48 -8.98
CA PRO A 117 9.19 5.84 -10.02
C PRO A 117 10.41 4.90 -10.07
N ALA A 118 10.55 3.99 -9.10
CA ALA A 118 11.74 3.15 -8.96
C ALA A 118 11.82 2.02 -9.99
N SER A 119 10.69 1.62 -10.58
CA SER A 119 10.63 0.49 -11.51
C SER A 119 9.62 0.75 -12.61
N ALA A 120 9.68 -0.07 -13.66
CA ALA A 120 8.72 0.01 -14.76
C ALA A 120 7.32 -0.33 -14.25
N ALA A 121 6.32 0.34 -14.79
CA ALA A 121 4.92 0.13 -14.44
C ALA A 121 4.05 0.09 -15.69
N VAL A 122 3.00 -0.71 -15.66
CA VAL A 122 1.93 -0.68 -16.66
C VAL A 122 0.69 -0.11 -15.99
N VAL A 123 0.19 1.00 -16.52
CA VAL A 123 -0.90 1.77 -15.92
C VAL A 123 -2.11 1.73 -16.85
N GLU A 124 -3.25 1.36 -16.31
CA GLU A 124 -4.52 1.32 -17.06
C GLU A 124 -5.41 2.48 -16.59
N LEU A 125 -5.99 3.19 -17.55
CA LEU A 125 -6.78 4.41 -17.31
C LEU A 125 -8.21 4.22 -17.80
N ASP A 126 -9.15 4.90 -17.13
CA ASP A 126 -10.55 4.97 -17.55
C ASP A 126 -10.79 6.17 -18.50
N GLU A 127 -12.05 6.42 -18.84
CA GLU A 127 -12.44 7.51 -19.74
C GLU A 127 -12.08 8.90 -19.23
N LYS A 128 -11.93 9.04 -17.91
CA LYS A 128 -11.60 10.31 -17.26
C LYS A 128 -10.10 10.43 -16.94
N ASP A 129 -9.28 9.56 -17.54
CA ASP A 129 -7.84 9.49 -17.29
C ASP A 129 -7.49 9.18 -15.83
N ARG A 130 -8.39 8.53 -15.10
CA ARG A 130 -8.07 8.01 -13.76
C ARG A 130 -7.46 6.62 -13.86
N ILE A 131 -6.51 6.37 -12.98
CA ILE A 131 -5.86 5.06 -12.92
C ILE A 131 -6.85 4.05 -12.32
N VAL A 132 -7.13 2.97 -13.06
CA VAL A 132 -7.98 1.87 -12.60
C VAL A 132 -7.17 0.63 -12.24
N ALA A 133 -5.97 0.49 -12.77
CA ALA A 133 -5.07 -0.62 -12.43
C ALA A 133 -3.63 -0.25 -12.68
N ILE A 134 -2.74 -0.84 -11.88
CA ILE A 134 -1.29 -0.74 -12.04
C ILE A 134 -0.72 -2.15 -11.94
N ARG A 135 0.24 -2.47 -12.82
CA ARG A 135 1.08 -3.66 -12.67
C ARG A 135 2.52 -3.20 -12.49
N GLN A 136 3.11 -3.54 -11.37
CA GLN A 136 4.45 -3.10 -11.01
C GLN A 136 5.08 -4.09 -10.02
N ASP A 137 6.35 -4.43 -10.22
CA ASP A 137 7.13 -5.30 -9.32
C ASP A 137 6.47 -6.65 -9.03
N GLY A 138 5.73 -7.19 -10.01
CA GLY A 138 5.02 -8.44 -9.85
C GLY A 138 3.67 -8.31 -9.15
N TRP A 139 3.32 -7.12 -8.69
CA TRP A 139 2.03 -6.83 -8.07
C TRP A 139 1.03 -6.33 -9.11
N GLN A 140 -0.22 -6.73 -8.93
CA GLN A 140 -1.35 -6.13 -9.63
C GLN A 140 -2.17 -5.33 -8.64
N ILE A 141 -2.35 -4.05 -8.91
CA ILE A 141 -3.09 -3.14 -8.06
C ILE A 141 -4.35 -2.72 -8.81
N ILE A 142 -5.51 -2.91 -8.19
CA ILE A 142 -6.80 -2.54 -8.77
C ILE A 142 -7.47 -1.51 -7.88
N TYR A 143 -7.86 -0.40 -8.48
CA TYR A 143 -8.57 0.68 -7.79
C TYR A 143 -10.07 0.45 -7.96
N VAL A 144 -10.67 -0.19 -6.95
CA VAL A 144 -12.08 -0.55 -6.97
C VAL A 144 -12.97 0.68 -6.84
N ARG A 145 -12.54 1.64 -6.00
CA ARG A 145 -13.30 2.86 -5.75
C ARG A 145 -12.36 3.98 -5.34
N TYR A 146 -12.70 5.18 -5.79
CA TYR A 146 -12.11 6.42 -5.33
C TYR A 146 -13.11 7.15 -4.41
N PHE A 147 -12.62 8.06 -3.58
CA PHE A 147 -13.49 9.00 -2.88
C PHE A 147 -14.20 9.88 -3.91
N ALA A 148 -15.34 10.43 -3.52
CA ALA A 148 -16.12 11.30 -4.42
C ALA A 148 -15.30 12.51 -4.84
N ASP A 149 -15.41 12.88 -6.14
CA ASP A 149 -14.79 14.08 -6.69
C ASP A 149 -15.38 15.30 -6.00
N GLN A 150 -14.52 16.16 -5.45
CA GLN A 150 -14.91 17.38 -4.75
C GLN A 150 -14.31 18.64 -5.42
N GLY A 151 -14.29 18.66 -6.75
CA GLY A 151 -13.79 19.78 -7.51
C GLY A 151 -12.28 19.77 -7.67
N ASP A 152 -11.59 20.83 -7.21
CA ASP A 152 -10.15 20.99 -7.38
C ASP A 152 -9.30 20.14 -6.41
N ILE A 153 -9.94 19.37 -5.52
CA ILE A 153 -9.24 18.51 -4.57
C ILE A 153 -8.82 17.22 -5.27
N VAL A 154 -7.58 16.82 -5.05
CA VAL A 154 -7.05 15.55 -5.57
C VAL A 154 -7.91 14.39 -5.07
N VAL A 155 -8.48 13.62 -6.01
CA VAL A 155 -9.29 12.45 -5.68
C VAL A 155 -8.36 11.32 -5.27
N ARG A 156 -8.59 10.77 -4.08
CA ARG A 156 -7.76 9.70 -3.52
C ARG A 156 -8.48 8.36 -3.56
N PRO A 157 -7.74 7.25 -3.69
CA PRO A 157 -8.32 5.92 -3.65
C PRO A 157 -8.98 5.64 -2.29
N ARG A 158 -10.10 4.95 -2.35
CA ARG A 158 -10.81 4.49 -1.15
C ARG A 158 -10.71 2.98 -0.97
N ILE A 159 -10.88 2.21 -2.04
CA ILE A 159 -10.82 0.75 -1.99
C ILE A 159 -9.79 0.29 -3.02
N ILE A 160 -8.77 -0.43 -2.54
CA ILE A 160 -7.65 -0.91 -3.34
C ILE A 160 -7.49 -2.39 -3.11
N GLU A 161 -7.30 -3.15 -4.18
CA GLU A 161 -6.96 -4.57 -4.11
C GLU A 161 -5.57 -4.78 -4.71
N LEU A 162 -4.74 -5.53 -3.98
CA LEU A 162 -3.39 -5.88 -4.41
C LEU A 162 -3.30 -7.39 -4.51
N GLN A 163 -2.66 -7.88 -5.56
CA GLN A 163 -2.47 -9.31 -5.77
C GLN A 163 -1.04 -9.61 -6.20
N PHE A 164 -0.45 -10.61 -5.55
CA PHE A 164 0.86 -11.15 -5.91
C PHE A 164 0.77 -12.67 -5.75
N ASP A 165 0.79 -13.41 -6.88
CA ASP A 165 0.54 -14.86 -6.90
C ASP A 165 -0.77 -15.18 -6.15
N ALA A 166 -0.70 -16.02 -5.11
CA ALA A 166 -1.87 -16.41 -4.31
C ALA A 166 -2.22 -15.41 -3.20
N LEU A 167 -1.38 -14.39 -2.98
CA LEU A 167 -1.59 -13.39 -1.94
C LEU A 167 -2.53 -12.30 -2.45
N LYS A 168 -3.58 -12.03 -1.68
CA LYS A 168 -4.53 -10.94 -1.96
C LYS A 168 -4.64 -10.05 -0.73
N ILE A 169 -4.47 -8.75 -0.95
CA ILE A 169 -4.63 -7.74 0.08
C ILE A 169 -5.71 -6.77 -0.38
N ARG A 170 -6.69 -6.53 0.47
CA ARG A 170 -7.73 -5.53 0.21
C ARG A 170 -7.63 -4.47 1.29
N MET A 171 -7.54 -3.21 0.88
CA MET A 171 -7.50 -2.07 1.78
C MET A 171 -8.70 -1.17 1.52
N VAL A 172 -9.37 -0.80 2.60
CA VAL A 172 -10.43 0.20 2.58
C VAL A 172 -9.95 1.38 3.41
N VAL A 173 -9.69 2.49 2.76
CA VAL A 173 -9.27 3.71 3.44
C VAL A 173 -10.52 4.41 3.96
N ASP A 174 -10.62 4.54 5.27
CA ASP A 174 -11.74 5.24 5.89
C ASP A 174 -11.48 6.74 6.00
N ASN A 175 -10.26 7.13 6.36
CA ASN A 175 -9.88 8.53 6.54
C ASN A 175 -8.46 8.80 6.06
N TRP A 176 -8.31 9.90 5.33
CA TRP A 176 -7.04 10.58 5.09
C TRP A 176 -6.97 11.77 6.06
N ILE A 177 -5.96 11.78 6.90
CA ILE A 177 -5.81 12.80 7.95
C ILE A 177 -4.77 13.83 7.56
#